data_0846f6c4a3a5d28d422d66429302ab93
#
_entry.id   0846f6c4a3a5d28d422d66429302ab93
#
_cell.length_a   1.000
_cell.length_b   1.000
_cell.length_c   1.000
_cell.angle_alpha   90.00
_cell.angle_beta   90.00
_cell.angle_gamma   90.00
#
_symmetry.space_group_name_H-M   'P 1'
#
loop_
_entity.id
_entity.type
_entity.pdbx_description
1 polymer ?
#
loop_
_entity_poly.entity_id
_entity_poly.type
_entity_poly.pdbx_seq_one_letter_code
_entity_poly.pdbx_strand_id
1 'polypeptide(L)'
;MKFRFPIFIIDEDYRADNTSGLGNRALAEAIEQEGFEVVGATSYGDLSQFAQQQSRASAFILSIDDEELDGDPNPEGSPAVRELRAFIREVRRKNDEVPIYLHGETKTSQHLPNDILRELHGFIHMFEDTPEFVAKHIVREARSYLEWIQPPFFKALLDYAEDGSYSWHCPGHSGGVAFLKSPIGQMYHQFYGENMLRADVCNAVEELGQLLDHNGAIGASERNAARIFNADHCFFVTNGTSTSNKIVWHHTVAPGDVVVVD
;
A
#
# COMPACT_ATOMS: atom_id res chain seq x y z
N MET A 1 9.45 11.78 -7.95
CA MET A 1 9.51 10.41 -8.46
C MET A 1 8.12 9.81 -8.27
N LYS A 2 7.35 9.60 -9.34
CA LYS A 2 6.02 8.98 -9.19
C LYS A 2 6.25 7.48 -8.95
N PHE A 3 5.98 7.01 -7.75
CA PHE A 3 5.90 5.58 -7.46
C PHE A 3 4.71 5.02 -8.24
N ARG A 4 4.97 3.97 -9.02
CA ARG A 4 3.92 3.28 -9.75
C ARG A 4 3.47 2.08 -8.94
N PHE A 5 2.23 2.10 -8.52
CA PHE A 5 1.56 1.02 -7.83
C PHE A 5 0.47 0.50 -8.77
N PRO A 6 0.72 -0.58 -9.52
CA PRO A 6 -0.20 -1.04 -10.53
C PRO A 6 -1.48 -1.63 -9.93
N ILE A 7 -2.55 -1.57 -10.72
CA ILE A 7 -3.76 -2.35 -10.52
C ILE A 7 -3.63 -3.59 -11.41
N PHE A 8 -3.88 -4.77 -10.84
CA PHE A 8 -3.82 -6.03 -11.57
C PHE A 8 -5.21 -6.44 -12.01
N ILE A 9 -5.36 -6.81 -13.29
CA ILE A 9 -6.54 -7.45 -13.84
C ILE A 9 -6.16 -8.87 -14.24
N ILE A 10 -6.79 -9.86 -13.63
CA ILE A 10 -6.51 -11.26 -13.88
C ILE A 10 -7.78 -11.90 -14.40
N ASP A 11 -7.77 -12.22 -15.68
CA ASP A 11 -8.92 -12.75 -16.40
C ASP A 11 -8.39 -13.57 -17.59
N GLU A 12 -8.87 -14.80 -17.77
CA GLU A 12 -8.40 -15.69 -18.84
C GLU A 12 -8.62 -15.08 -20.22
N ASP A 13 -9.70 -14.32 -20.37
CA ASP A 13 -10.09 -13.64 -21.59
C ASP A 13 -9.41 -12.27 -21.76
N TYR A 14 -8.54 -11.81 -20.85
CA TYR A 14 -7.95 -10.47 -20.90
C TYR A 14 -7.33 -10.14 -22.27
N ARG A 15 -6.74 -11.15 -22.95
CA ARG A 15 -6.12 -11.01 -24.29
C ARG A 15 -7.02 -11.48 -25.42
N ALA A 16 -8.20 -12.03 -25.13
CA ALA A 16 -9.09 -12.55 -26.15
C ALA A 16 -9.83 -11.43 -26.90
N ASP A 17 -10.20 -11.73 -28.15
CA ASP A 17 -11.00 -10.80 -28.98
C ASP A 17 -12.51 -11.15 -28.89
N ASN A 18 -12.96 -11.42 -27.67
CA ASN A 18 -14.37 -11.65 -27.32
C ASN A 18 -14.90 -10.48 -26.49
N THR A 19 -16.18 -10.54 -26.12
CA THR A 19 -16.87 -9.49 -25.37
C THR A 19 -16.23 -9.25 -24.00
N SER A 20 -15.82 -10.31 -23.30
CA SER A 20 -15.15 -10.23 -21.99
C SER A 20 -13.81 -9.56 -22.12
N GLY A 21 -12.94 -9.97 -23.03
CA GLY A 21 -11.63 -9.38 -23.25
C GLY A 21 -11.70 -7.91 -23.70
N LEU A 22 -12.71 -7.55 -24.51
CA LEU A 22 -12.94 -6.14 -24.85
C LEU A 22 -13.36 -5.30 -23.63
N GLY A 23 -14.24 -5.85 -22.78
CA GLY A 23 -14.66 -5.20 -21.53
C GLY A 23 -13.49 -4.98 -20.58
N ASN A 24 -12.64 -5.99 -20.39
CA ASN A 24 -11.45 -5.91 -19.55
C ASN A 24 -10.44 -4.85 -20.05
N ARG A 25 -10.23 -4.78 -21.36
CA ARG A 25 -9.35 -3.76 -21.95
C ARG A 25 -9.95 -2.35 -21.83
N ALA A 26 -11.25 -2.19 -22.01
CA ALA A 26 -11.93 -0.91 -21.80
C ALA A 26 -11.82 -0.45 -20.34
N LEU A 27 -11.97 -1.36 -19.38
CA LEU A 27 -11.75 -1.08 -17.96
C LEU A 27 -10.29 -0.69 -17.69
N ALA A 28 -9.33 -1.42 -18.27
CA ALA A 28 -7.91 -1.10 -18.13
C ALA A 28 -7.59 0.31 -18.66
N GLU A 29 -8.07 0.65 -19.86
CA GLU A 29 -7.91 1.99 -20.44
C GLU A 29 -8.52 3.09 -19.56
N ALA A 30 -9.71 2.84 -18.99
CA ALA A 30 -10.36 3.79 -18.09
C ALA A 30 -9.56 3.98 -16.79
N ILE A 31 -8.97 2.92 -16.23
CA ILE A 31 -8.09 2.99 -15.05
C ILE A 31 -6.80 3.77 -15.39
N GLU A 32 -6.23 3.54 -16.57
CA GLU A 32 -5.02 4.25 -17.02
C GLU A 32 -5.28 5.75 -17.23
N GLN A 33 -6.47 6.11 -17.71
CA GLN A 33 -6.88 7.52 -17.81
C GLN A 33 -6.98 8.21 -16.44
N GLU A 34 -7.32 7.48 -15.39
CA GLU A 34 -7.30 7.96 -14.00
C GLU A 34 -5.90 8.00 -13.37
N GLY A 35 -4.85 7.58 -14.12
CA GLY A 35 -3.44 7.74 -13.78
C GLY A 35 -2.78 6.56 -13.07
N PHE A 36 -3.41 5.39 -13.06
CA PHE A 36 -2.81 4.14 -12.58
C PHE A 36 -2.26 3.32 -13.75
N GLU A 37 -1.19 2.58 -13.49
CA GLU A 37 -0.70 1.56 -14.41
C GLU A 37 -1.53 0.29 -14.25
N VAL A 38 -1.89 -0.36 -15.34
CA VAL A 38 -2.61 -1.63 -15.31
C VAL A 38 -1.70 -2.76 -15.77
N VAL A 39 -1.71 -3.87 -15.03
CA VAL A 39 -1.04 -5.11 -15.40
C VAL A 39 -2.08 -6.19 -15.62
N GLY A 40 -2.27 -6.59 -16.87
CA GLY A 40 -3.17 -7.67 -17.26
C GLY A 40 -2.48 -9.02 -17.30
N ALA A 41 -3.12 -10.04 -16.73
CA ALA A 41 -2.69 -11.42 -16.74
C ALA A 41 -3.85 -12.34 -17.13
N THR A 42 -3.54 -13.48 -17.75
CA THR A 42 -4.54 -14.46 -18.20
C THR A 42 -4.71 -15.63 -17.23
N SER A 43 -3.84 -15.73 -16.23
CA SER A 43 -3.96 -16.77 -15.19
C SER A 43 -3.34 -16.30 -13.87
N TYR A 44 -3.74 -16.91 -12.77
CA TYR A 44 -3.10 -16.70 -11.47
C TYR A 44 -1.64 -17.16 -11.45
N GLY A 45 -1.28 -18.17 -12.28
CA GLY A 45 0.07 -18.70 -12.43
C GLY A 45 1.02 -17.72 -13.12
N ASP A 46 0.54 -16.91 -14.05
CA ASP A 46 1.36 -15.91 -14.77
C ASP A 46 1.93 -14.85 -13.82
N LEU A 47 1.22 -14.60 -12.71
CA LEU A 47 1.68 -13.65 -11.70
C LEU A 47 2.92 -14.12 -10.93
N SER A 48 3.26 -15.39 -10.95
CA SER A 48 4.53 -15.87 -10.37
C SER A 48 5.74 -15.23 -11.06
N GLN A 49 5.62 -14.88 -12.34
CA GLN A 49 6.61 -14.11 -13.10
C GLN A 49 6.70 -12.64 -12.65
N PHE A 50 5.62 -12.13 -12.05
CA PHE A 50 5.52 -10.77 -11.55
C PHE A 50 5.62 -10.69 -10.01
N ALA A 51 6.18 -11.68 -9.34
CA ALA A 51 6.22 -11.79 -7.88
C ALA A 51 6.76 -10.54 -7.16
N GLN A 52 7.70 -9.80 -7.79
CA GLN A 52 8.17 -8.51 -7.28
C GLN A 52 7.15 -7.37 -7.49
N GLN A 53 6.29 -7.48 -8.49
CA GLN A 53 5.29 -6.46 -8.78
C GLN A 53 4.03 -6.66 -7.94
N GLN A 54 3.70 -7.90 -7.54
CA GLN A 54 2.56 -8.19 -6.64
C GLN A 54 2.64 -7.42 -5.31
N SER A 55 3.84 -7.29 -4.74
CA SER A 55 4.05 -6.52 -3.50
C SER A 55 3.82 -5.01 -3.68
N ARG A 56 3.69 -4.55 -4.92
CA ARG A 56 3.43 -3.16 -5.29
C ARG A 56 1.99 -2.94 -5.76
N ALA A 57 1.14 -3.95 -5.73
CA ALA A 57 -0.24 -3.85 -6.15
C ALA A 57 -1.00 -2.84 -5.29
N SER A 58 -1.76 -1.97 -5.94
CA SER A 58 -2.70 -1.07 -5.28
C SER A 58 -4.13 -1.62 -5.25
N ALA A 59 -4.46 -2.54 -6.15
CA ALA A 59 -5.68 -3.33 -6.13
C ALA A 59 -5.51 -4.56 -7.03
N PHE A 60 -6.38 -5.56 -6.82
CA PHE A 60 -6.56 -6.71 -7.70
C PHE A 60 -8.00 -6.76 -8.18
N ILE A 61 -8.18 -7.02 -9.47
CA ILE A 61 -9.44 -7.35 -10.11
C ILE A 61 -9.28 -8.76 -10.64
N LEU A 62 -10.02 -9.69 -10.08
CA LEU A 62 -9.93 -11.11 -10.34
C LEU A 62 -11.18 -11.56 -11.08
N SER A 63 -11.08 -12.49 -11.99
CA SER A 63 -12.23 -13.20 -12.55
C SER A 63 -12.19 -14.68 -12.18
N ILE A 64 -13.32 -15.32 -12.32
CA ILE A 64 -13.48 -16.76 -12.17
C ILE A 64 -14.29 -17.26 -13.35
N ASP A 65 -13.91 -18.42 -13.86
CA ASP A 65 -14.63 -19.05 -14.95
C ASP A 65 -16.04 -19.47 -14.51
N ASP A 66 -17.04 -18.82 -15.09
CA ASP A 66 -18.45 -19.07 -14.78
C ASP A 66 -18.93 -20.41 -15.34
N GLU A 67 -18.34 -20.90 -16.46
CA GLU A 67 -18.69 -22.19 -17.05
C GLU A 67 -18.31 -23.36 -16.13
N GLU A 68 -17.23 -23.21 -15.35
CA GLU A 68 -16.84 -24.21 -14.34
C GLU A 68 -17.73 -24.19 -13.09
N LEU A 69 -18.46 -23.12 -12.86
CA LEU A 69 -19.39 -22.98 -11.71
C LEU A 69 -20.82 -23.38 -12.05
N ASP A 70 -21.26 -23.16 -13.30
CA ASP A 70 -22.63 -23.45 -13.76
C ASP A 70 -22.83 -24.97 -13.87
N GLY A 71 -23.61 -25.51 -12.94
CA GLY A 71 -24.01 -26.93 -12.95
C GLY A 71 -23.12 -27.84 -12.07
N ASP A 72 -22.12 -27.34 -11.39
CA ASP A 72 -21.40 -28.14 -10.39
C ASP A 72 -22.24 -28.28 -9.11
N PRO A 73 -22.59 -29.52 -8.71
CA PRO A 73 -23.33 -29.77 -7.47
C PRO A 73 -22.54 -29.40 -6.22
N ASN A 74 -21.23 -29.12 -6.34
CA ASN A 74 -20.35 -28.68 -5.27
C ASN A 74 -19.38 -27.58 -5.74
N PRO A 75 -19.87 -26.35 -5.98
CA PRO A 75 -19.04 -25.26 -6.47
C PRO A 75 -17.84 -24.93 -5.56
N GLU A 76 -17.95 -25.20 -4.26
CA GLU A 76 -16.84 -24.99 -3.30
C GLU A 76 -15.61 -25.86 -3.60
N GLY A 77 -15.79 -26.98 -4.27
CA GLY A 77 -14.76 -27.93 -4.64
C GLY A 77 -14.21 -27.77 -6.05
N SER A 78 -14.74 -26.82 -6.84
CA SER A 78 -14.30 -26.62 -8.23
C SER A 78 -12.82 -26.25 -8.30
N PRO A 79 -12.09 -26.60 -9.37
CA PRO A 79 -10.71 -26.17 -9.59
C PRO A 79 -10.57 -24.66 -9.55
N ALA A 80 -11.44 -23.92 -10.23
CA ALA A 80 -11.44 -22.45 -10.30
C ALA A 80 -11.56 -21.81 -8.92
N VAL A 81 -12.48 -22.27 -8.07
CA VAL A 81 -12.63 -21.76 -6.69
C VAL A 81 -11.41 -22.09 -5.84
N ARG A 82 -10.77 -23.26 -6.03
CA ARG A 82 -9.55 -23.61 -5.32
C ARG A 82 -8.37 -22.73 -5.71
N GLU A 83 -8.21 -22.43 -6.99
CA GLU A 83 -7.17 -21.55 -7.49
C GLU A 83 -7.36 -20.13 -7.01
N LEU A 84 -8.58 -19.57 -7.12
CA LEU A 84 -8.93 -18.25 -6.61
C LEU A 84 -8.63 -18.15 -5.09
N ARG A 85 -9.07 -19.16 -4.32
CA ARG A 85 -8.81 -19.20 -2.88
C ARG A 85 -7.32 -19.26 -2.55
N ALA A 86 -6.55 -20.05 -3.28
CA ALA A 86 -5.09 -20.15 -3.10
C ALA A 86 -4.41 -18.81 -3.39
N PHE A 87 -4.80 -18.15 -4.47
CA PHE A 87 -4.28 -16.86 -4.85
C PHE A 87 -4.60 -15.78 -3.79
N ILE A 88 -5.86 -15.67 -3.37
CA ILE A 88 -6.28 -14.72 -2.32
C ILE A 88 -5.47 -14.95 -1.03
N ARG A 89 -5.29 -16.20 -0.60
CA ARG A 89 -4.49 -16.52 0.59
C ARG A 89 -3.03 -16.12 0.44
N GLU A 90 -2.45 -16.27 -0.76
CA GLU A 90 -1.08 -15.84 -1.00
C GLU A 90 -0.94 -14.31 -0.96
N VAL A 91 -1.90 -13.59 -1.55
CA VAL A 91 -1.96 -12.12 -1.47
C VAL A 91 -2.07 -11.69 -0.01
N ARG A 92 -3.04 -12.22 0.73
CA ARG A 92 -3.31 -11.87 2.13
C ARG A 92 -2.13 -12.15 3.06
N ARG A 93 -1.36 -13.20 2.79
CA ARG A 93 -0.13 -13.50 3.55
C ARG A 93 0.92 -12.41 3.45
N LYS A 94 0.97 -11.69 2.32
CA LYS A 94 1.94 -10.62 2.04
C LYS A 94 1.37 -9.24 2.33
N ASN A 95 0.07 -9.09 2.13
CA ASN A 95 -0.65 -7.83 2.23
C ASN A 95 -2.13 -8.13 2.54
N ASP A 96 -2.48 -7.98 3.80
CA ASP A 96 -3.80 -8.31 4.33
C ASP A 96 -4.88 -7.28 3.98
N GLU A 97 -4.50 -6.12 3.47
CA GLU A 97 -5.40 -4.98 3.30
C GLU A 97 -5.54 -4.45 1.87
N VAL A 98 -4.76 -5.00 0.91
CA VAL A 98 -4.89 -4.57 -0.49
C VAL A 98 -6.31 -4.85 -1.01
N PRO A 99 -6.97 -3.89 -1.70
CA PRO A 99 -8.29 -4.10 -2.26
C PRO A 99 -8.30 -5.25 -3.28
N ILE A 100 -9.23 -6.17 -3.10
CA ILE A 100 -9.49 -7.28 -4.03
C ILE A 100 -10.93 -7.20 -4.48
N TYR A 101 -11.14 -7.14 -5.78
CA TYR A 101 -12.44 -7.17 -6.43
C TYR A 101 -12.58 -8.45 -7.22
N LEU A 102 -13.77 -8.97 -7.27
CA LEU A 102 -14.13 -10.03 -8.21
C LEU A 102 -14.96 -9.43 -9.34
N HIS A 103 -14.63 -9.80 -10.56
CA HIS A 103 -15.29 -9.39 -11.78
C HIS A 103 -16.00 -10.60 -12.40
N GLY A 104 -17.28 -10.51 -12.71
CA GLY A 104 -18.04 -11.61 -13.25
C GLY A 104 -19.52 -11.29 -13.44
N GLU A 105 -20.29 -12.29 -13.80
CA GLU A 105 -21.75 -12.18 -13.90
C GLU A 105 -22.40 -12.20 -12.50
N THR A 106 -23.60 -11.64 -12.39
CA THR A 106 -24.34 -11.59 -11.12
C THR A 106 -24.58 -12.98 -10.51
N LYS A 107 -24.68 -14.01 -11.32
CA LYS A 107 -24.85 -15.40 -10.85
C LYS A 107 -23.63 -15.93 -10.13
N THR A 108 -22.44 -15.55 -10.55
CA THR A 108 -21.15 -15.99 -9.98
C THR A 108 -21.07 -15.72 -8.50
N SER A 109 -21.48 -14.53 -8.08
CA SER A 109 -21.42 -14.13 -6.66
C SER A 109 -22.28 -14.99 -5.74
N GLN A 110 -23.35 -15.64 -6.27
CA GLN A 110 -24.26 -16.47 -5.48
C GLN A 110 -23.68 -17.87 -5.19
N HIS A 111 -22.71 -18.32 -5.97
CA HIS A 111 -22.10 -19.64 -5.85
C HIS A 111 -20.76 -19.64 -5.12
N LEU A 112 -20.27 -18.46 -4.73
CA LEU A 112 -18.98 -18.35 -4.06
C LEU A 112 -19.05 -18.68 -2.57
N PRO A 113 -18.05 -19.39 -2.05
CA PRO A 113 -17.94 -19.67 -0.62
C PRO A 113 -17.80 -18.40 0.23
N ASN A 114 -18.38 -18.41 1.42
CA ASN A 114 -18.36 -17.28 2.34
C ASN A 114 -16.94 -16.86 2.78
N ASP A 115 -15.97 -17.76 2.79
CA ASP A 115 -14.58 -17.46 3.12
C ASP A 115 -13.94 -16.58 2.04
N ILE A 116 -14.26 -16.80 0.77
CA ILE A 116 -13.80 -15.94 -0.33
C ILE A 116 -14.53 -14.59 -0.28
N LEU A 117 -15.85 -14.59 -0.14
CA LEU A 117 -16.64 -13.35 -0.12
C LEU A 117 -16.17 -12.36 0.97
N ARG A 118 -15.69 -12.86 2.11
CA ARG A 118 -15.18 -12.00 3.19
C ARG A 118 -13.86 -11.32 2.88
N GLU A 119 -13.10 -11.85 1.94
CA GLU A 119 -11.82 -11.30 1.52
C GLU A 119 -11.94 -10.26 0.41
N LEU A 120 -13.12 -10.18 -0.24
CA LEU A 120 -13.38 -9.24 -1.32
C LEU A 120 -13.81 -7.88 -0.79
N HIS A 121 -13.30 -6.82 -1.41
CA HIS A 121 -13.74 -5.45 -1.19
C HIS A 121 -15.00 -5.11 -1.98
N GLY A 122 -15.28 -5.85 -3.04
CA GLY A 122 -16.46 -5.67 -3.84
C GLY A 122 -16.54 -6.64 -5.01
N PHE A 123 -17.73 -6.67 -5.62
CA PHE A 123 -18.01 -7.40 -6.82
C PHE A 123 -18.31 -6.41 -7.96
N ILE A 124 -17.69 -6.61 -9.11
CA ILE A 124 -17.87 -5.82 -10.31
C ILE A 124 -18.78 -6.62 -11.25
N HIS A 125 -19.96 -6.10 -11.49
CA HIS A 125 -20.90 -6.73 -12.41
C HIS A 125 -20.50 -6.43 -13.85
N MET A 126 -20.13 -7.50 -14.56
CA MET A 126 -19.81 -7.40 -15.98
C MET A 126 -21.06 -6.92 -16.75
N PHE A 127 -20.91 -5.92 -17.60
CA PHE A 127 -21.96 -5.36 -18.47
C PHE A 127 -23.08 -4.55 -17.79
N GLU A 128 -23.13 -4.41 -16.48
CA GLU A 128 -24.13 -3.58 -15.80
C GLU A 128 -23.69 -2.13 -15.64
N ASP A 129 -22.41 -1.91 -15.32
CA ASP A 129 -21.83 -0.59 -15.12
C ASP A 129 -20.87 -0.21 -16.26
N THR A 130 -20.71 1.11 -16.49
CA THR A 130 -19.73 1.58 -17.47
C THR A 130 -18.31 1.42 -16.96
N PRO A 131 -17.33 1.10 -17.84
CA PRO A 131 -15.92 0.97 -17.44
C PRO A 131 -15.37 2.19 -16.68
N GLU A 132 -15.81 3.40 -17.07
CA GLU A 132 -15.38 4.66 -16.44
C GLU A 132 -15.92 4.80 -15.02
N PHE A 133 -17.15 4.35 -14.75
CA PHE A 133 -17.71 4.39 -13.40
C PHE A 133 -16.99 3.40 -12.49
N VAL A 134 -16.78 2.19 -12.96
CA VAL A 134 -16.03 1.14 -12.24
C VAL A 134 -14.61 1.57 -11.97
N ALA A 135 -13.91 2.10 -12.99
CA ALA A 135 -12.54 2.60 -12.86
C ALA A 135 -12.41 3.67 -11.77
N LYS A 136 -13.31 4.67 -11.75
CA LYS A 136 -13.31 5.71 -10.72
C LYS A 136 -13.48 5.15 -9.31
N HIS A 137 -14.35 4.15 -9.14
CA HIS A 137 -14.54 3.51 -7.86
C HIS A 137 -13.28 2.77 -7.40
N ILE A 138 -12.71 1.92 -8.25
CA ILE A 138 -11.50 1.15 -7.95
C ILE A 138 -10.32 2.07 -7.66
N VAL A 139 -10.12 3.09 -8.49
CA VAL A 139 -9.02 4.05 -8.33
C VAL A 139 -9.14 4.85 -7.03
N ARG A 140 -10.37 5.21 -6.63
CA ARG A 140 -10.59 5.87 -5.35
C ARG A 140 -10.17 4.98 -4.18
N GLU A 141 -10.58 3.71 -4.19
CA GLU A 141 -10.22 2.76 -3.13
C GLU A 141 -8.73 2.43 -3.15
N ALA A 142 -8.12 2.28 -4.34
CA ALA A 142 -6.68 2.11 -4.47
C ALA A 142 -5.89 3.31 -3.91
N ARG A 143 -6.33 4.54 -4.16
CA ARG A 143 -5.73 5.75 -3.56
C ARG A 143 -5.89 5.76 -2.05
N SER A 144 -7.09 5.47 -1.55
CA SER A 144 -7.38 5.39 -0.12
C SER A 144 -6.49 4.36 0.57
N TYR A 145 -6.34 3.18 -0.03
CA TYR A 145 -5.43 2.14 0.44
C TYR A 145 -3.97 2.62 0.47
N LEU A 146 -3.48 3.23 -0.62
CA LEU A 146 -2.11 3.74 -0.69
C LEU A 146 -1.85 4.85 0.34
N GLU A 147 -2.83 5.71 0.60
CA GLU A 147 -2.75 6.72 1.66
C GLU A 147 -2.70 6.09 3.05
N TRP A 148 -3.47 5.02 3.25
CA TRP A 148 -3.59 4.35 4.54
C TRP A 148 -2.34 3.53 4.92
N ILE A 149 -1.68 2.88 3.95
CA ILE A 149 -0.45 2.10 4.19
C ILE A 149 0.78 2.98 4.42
N GLN A 150 0.73 4.26 4.07
CA GLN A 150 1.86 5.17 4.29
C GLN A 150 2.02 5.47 5.79
N PRO A 151 3.22 5.27 6.38
CA PRO A 151 3.47 5.72 7.73
C PRO A 151 3.24 7.23 7.83
N PRO A 152 2.45 7.71 8.81
CA PRO A 152 2.02 9.12 8.85
C PRO A 152 3.17 10.14 8.82
N PHE A 153 4.26 9.87 9.53
CA PHE A 153 5.44 10.75 9.51
C PHE A 153 6.14 10.73 8.15
N PHE A 154 6.25 9.56 7.52
CA PHE A 154 6.84 9.45 6.19
C PHE A 154 6.01 10.19 5.14
N LYS A 155 4.67 10.08 5.21
CA LYS A 155 3.77 10.85 4.35
C LYS A 155 3.98 12.35 4.53
N ALA A 156 3.95 12.84 5.76
CA ALA A 156 4.16 14.26 6.06
C ALA A 156 5.54 14.75 5.56
N LEU A 157 6.58 13.93 5.68
CA LEU A 157 7.91 14.27 5.20
C LEU A 157 7.98 14.32 3.67
N LEU A 158 7.29 13.41 2.97
CA LEU A 158 7.18 13.46 1.51
C LEU A 158 6.45 14.71 1.05
N ASP A 159 5.29 14.98 1.64
CA ASP A 159 4.47 16.16 1.33
C ASP A 159 5.28 17.45 1.55
N TYR A 160 5.99 17.56 2.67
CA TYR A 160 6.88 18.68 2.96
C TYR A 160 8.01 18.83 1.93
N ALA A 161 8.66 17.72 1.55
CA ALA A 161 9.74 17.75 0.58
C ALA A 161 9.26 18.11 -0.85
N GLU A 162 8.05 17.68 -1.22
CA GLU A 162 7.45 17.95 -2.54
C GLU A 162 6.85 19.35 -2.64
N ASP A 163 6.31 19.91 -1.56
CA ASP A 163 5.72 21.24 -1.51
C ASP A 163 6.74 22.35 -1.82
N GLY A 164 8.03 22.07 -1.64
CA GLY A 164 9.10 22.97 -2.00
C GLY A 164 9.16 24.25 -1.15
N SER A 165 8.55 24.23 0.01
CA SER A 165 8.56 25.34 0.97
C SER A 165 9.98 25.77 1.31
N TYR A 166 10.19 27.08 1.50
CA TYR A 166 11.50 27.59 1.87
C TYR A 166 11.85 27.20 3.31
N SER A 167 13.02 26.56 3.45
CA SER A 167 13.50 26.10 4.77
C SER A 167 14.04 27.26 5.59
N TRP A 168 13.29 27.69 6.60
CA TRP A 168 13.68 28.73 7.58
C TRP A 168 14.36 28.17 8.82
N HIS A 169 14.54 26.88 8.89
CA HIS A 169 15.12 26.14 10.00
C HIS A 169 16.49 25.55 9.60
N CYS A 170 17.25 25.02 10.57
CA CYS A 170 18.40 24.17 10.23
C CYS A 170 17.89 22.83 9.61
N PRO A 171 18.70 22.18 8.73
CA PRO A 171 20.10 22.44 8.46
C PRO A 171 20.33 23.59 7.47
N GLY A 172 21.53 24.23 7.60
CA GLY A 172 21.89 25.45 6.85
C GLY A 172 22.09 25.27 5.35
N HIS A 173 22.00 24.04 4.81
CA HIS A 173 22.03 23.80 3.36
C HIS A 173 20.69 24.15 2.66
N SER A 174 19.64 24.48 3.42
CA SER A 174 18.34 24.94 2.91
C SER A 174 17.80 24.05 1.78
N GLY A 175 17.48 22.79 2.10
CA GLY A 175 16.98 21.83 1.12
C GLY A 175 18.00 21.44 0.03
N GLY A 176 19.29 21.64 0.30
CA GLY A 176 20.38 21.30 -0.62
C GLY A 176 20.85 22.43 -1.52
N VAL A 177 20.17 23.59 -1.54
CA VAL A 177 20.51 24.71 -2.42
C VAL A 177 21.96 25.22 -2.18
N ALA A 178 22.43 25.16 -0.93
CA ALA A 178 23.79 25.57 -0.61
C ALA A 178 24.87 24.74 -1.31
N PHE A 179 24.61 23.46 -1.57
CA PHE A 179 25.55 22.58 -2.27
C PHE A 179 25.72 22.93 -3.75
N LEU A 180 24.71 23.53 -4.40
CA LEU A 180 24.78 23.90 -5.82
C LEU A 180 25.78 25.00 -6.13
N LYS A 181 26.38 25.65 -5.10
CA LYS A 181 27.32 26.79 -5.25
C LYS A 181 28.73 26.35 -5.60
N SER A 182 29.07 25.08 -5.58
CA SER A 182 30.42 24.58 -5.88
C SER A 182 30.39 23.27 -6.65
N PRO A 183 31.44 22.92 -7.44
CA PRO A 183 31.51 21.65 -8.14
C PRO A 183 31.40 20.42 -7.23
N ILE A 184 32.10 20.43 -6.10
CA ILE A 184 32.01 19.35 -5.11
C ILE A 184 30.60 19.26 -4.48
N GLY A 185 29.99 20.40 -4.20
CA GLY A 185 28.63 20.46 -3.72
C GLY A 185 27.62 19.91 -4.73
N GLN A 186 27.81 20.19 -6.01
CA GLN A 186 26.97 19.62 -7.07
C GLN A 186 27.10 18.08 -7.17
N MET A 187 28.31 17.54 -7.01
CA MET A 187 28.52 16.09 -6.93
C MET A 187 27.78 15.48 -5.73
N TYR A 188 27.84 16.13 -4.58
CA TYR A 188 27.12 15.71 -3.37
C TYR A 188 25.60 15.75 -3.59
N HIS A 189 25.07 16.84 -4.16
CA HIS A 189 23.67 16.99 -4.49
C HIS A 189 23.18 15.94 -5.49
N GLN A 190 23.98 15.64 -6.52
CA GLN A 190 23.67 14.57 -7.48
C GLN A 190 23.65 13.18 -6.82
N PHE A 191 24.58 12.93 -5.90
CA PHE A 191 24.68 11.63 -5.24
C PHE A 191 23.49 11.36 -4.31
N TYR A 192 23.10 12.32 -3.49
CA TYR A 192 21.98 12.14 -2.54
C TYR A 192 20.61 12.42 -3.17
N GLY A 193 20.54 13.26 -4.16
CA GLY A 193 19.30 13.72 -4.79
C GLY A 193 18.59 14.82 -3.99
N GLU A 194 17.75 15.57 -4.67
CA GLU A 194 17.04 16.72 -4.12
C GLU A 194 16.10 16.35 -2.98
N ASN A 195 15.32 15.27 -3.14
CA ASN A 195 14.36 14.86 -2.13
C ASN A 195 14.99 14.46 -0.81
N MET A 196 16.16 13.79 -0.86
CA MET A 196 16.89 13.43 0.36
C MET A 196 17.35 14.68 1.11
N LEU A 197 17.83 15.69 0.39
CA LEU A 197 18.31 16.94 0.98
C LEU A 197 17.17 17.84 1.48
N ARG A 198 16.00 17.78 0.83
CA ARG A 198 14.80 18.47 1.31
C ARG A 198 14.19 17.80 2.52
N ALA A 199 14.30 16.46 2.61
CA ALA A 199 13.82 15.69 3.75
C ALA A 199 14.73 15.79 4.99
N ASP A 200 15.95 16.37 4.85
CA ASP A 200 16.81 16.65 6.00
C ASP A 200 16.34 17.93 6.69
N VAL A 201 15.49 17.76 7.67
CA VAL A 201 14.77 18.82 8.39
C VAL A 201 14.98 18.67 9.90
N CYS A 202 14.81 19.76 10.65
CA CYS A 202 14.80 19.68 12.10
C CYS A 202 13.38 19.40 12.63
N ASN A 203 13.31 18.97 13.89
CA ASN A 203 12.05 18.68 14.58
C ASN A 203 11.22 19.94 14.97
N ALA A 204 11.64 21.13 14.52
CA ALA A 204 10.90 22.36 14.73
C ALA A 204 9.96 22.71 13.56
N VAL A 205 9.87 21.83 12.56
CA VAL A 205 8.92 21.99 11.44
C VAL A 205 7.54 21.60 11.93
N GLU A 206 6.62 22.56 11.95
CA GLU A 206 5.28 22.38 12.53
C GLU A 206 4.47 21.29 11.79
N GLU A 207 4.61 21.22 10.48
CA GLU A 207 3.92 20.25 9.62
C GLU A 207 4.28 18.78 9.96
N LEU A 208 5.46 18.56 10.53
CA LEU A 208 5.91 17.23 10.93
C LEU A 208 5.46 16.82 12.34
N GLY A 209 4.91 17.78 13.11
CA GLY A 209 4.51 17.57 14.50
C GLY A 209 5.71 17.62 15.47
N GLN A 210 5.42 17.43 16.74
CA GLN A 210 6.42 17.52 17.80
C GLN A 210 6.50 16.23 18.62
N LEU A 211 7.73 15.77 18.79
CA LEU A 211 8.04 14.54 19.53
C LEU A 211 7.71 14.67 21.02
N LEU A 212 7.99 15.82 21.63
CA LEU A 212 7.75 16.04 23.06
C LEU A 212 6.24 16.04 23.40
N ASP A 213 5.45 16.62 22.53
CA ASP A 213 3.99 16.76 22.76
C ASP A 213 3.19 15.58 22.16
N HIS A 214 3.86 14.64 21.50
CA HIS A 214 3.24 13.48 20.84
C HIS A 214 2.09 13.88 19.89
N ASN A 215 2.26 14.98 19.16
CA ASN A 215 1.23 15.52 18.28
C ASN A 215 1.60 15.46 16.79
N GLY A 216 0.65 15.87 15.92
CA GLY A 216 0.83 15.92 14.49
C GLY A 216 1.18 14.55 13.88
N ALA A 217 2.02 14.56 12.86
CA ALA A 217 2.44 13.35 12.13
C ALA A 217 3.25 12.39 13.01
N ILE A 218 4.05 12.89 13.96
CA ILE A 218 4.81 12.05 14.91
C ILE A 218 3.82 11.30 15.80
N GLY A 219 2.87 11.98 16.44
CA GLY A 219 1.88 11.33 17.29
C GLY A 219 0.98 10.35 16.52
N ALA A 220 0.63 10.66 15.26
CA ALA A 220 -0.07 9.73 14.40
C ALA A 220 0.75 8.46 14.12
N SER A 221 2.06 8.61 13.92
CA SER A 221 2.98 7.48 13.71
C SER A 221 3.14 6.63 14.96
N GLU A 222 3.18 7.22 16.14
CA GLU A 222 3.21 6.48 17.42
C GLU A 222 1.94 5.65 17.61
N ARG A 223 0.77 6.22 17.32
CA ARG A 223 -0.51 5.46 17.36
C ARG A 223 -0.55 4.34 16.33
N ASN A 224 -0.05 4.59 15.11
CA ASN A 224 0.04 3.55 14.08
C ASN A 224 1.00 2.42 14.49
N ALA A 225 2.15 2.75 15.06
CA ALA A 225 3.09 1.75 15.59
C ALA A 225 2.45 0.94 16.72
N ALA A 226 1.75 1.59 17.66
CA ALA A 226 1.04 0.91 18.75
C ALA A 226 0.02 -0.10 18.20
N ARG A 227 -0.76 0.27 17.17
CA ARG A 227 -1.70 -0.62 16.49
C ARG A 227 -0.98 -1.84 15.88
N ILE A 228 0.12 -1.62 15.14
CA ILE A 228 0.87 -2.69 14.46
C ILE A 228 1.47 -3.69 15.46
N PHE A 229 1.99 -3.18 16.58
CA PHE A 229 2.59 -4.02 17.63
C PHE A 229 1.58 -4.53 18.66
N ASN A 230 0.29 -4.24 18.47
CA ASN A 230 -0.79 -4.58 19.39
C ASN A 230 -0.46 -4.14 20.84
N ALA A 231 0.00 -2.89 20.97
CA ALA A 231 0.34 -2.26 22.24
C ALA A 231 -0.62 -1.10 22.53
N ASP A 232 -0.83 -0.77 23.80
CA ASP A 232 -1.66 0.38 24.19
C ASP A 232 -1.04 1.69 23.75
N HIS A 233 0.29 1.80 23.86
CA HIS A 233 1.07 2.98 23.46
C HIS A 233 2.41 2.58 22.86
N CYS A 234 2.91 3.42 21.96
CA CYS A 234 4.25 3.36 21.43
C CYS A 234 4.87 4.76 21.50
N PHE A 235 6.12 4.85 21.93
CA PHE A 235 6.87 6.11 22.04
C PHE A 235 8.14 6.02 21.24
N PHE A 236 8.40 7.00 20.38
CA PHE A 236 9.65 7.06 19.63
C PHE A 236 10.78 7.66 20.49
N VAL A 237 11.82 6.88 20.66
CA VAL A 237 13.02 7.31 21.41
C VAL A 237 14.13 7.61 20.41
N THR A 238 14.40 8.88 20.19
CA THR A 238 15.39 9.34 19.20
C THR A 238 16.84 9.28 19.69
N ASN A 239 17.05 9.07 20.99
CA ASN A 239 18.36 9.07 21.62
C ASN A 239 18.99 7.66 21.74
N GLY A 240 18.54 6.74 20.88
CA GLY A 240 19.06 5.39 20.74
C GLY A 240 18.54 4.37 21.75
N THR A 241 18.81 3.10 21.47
CA THR A 241 18.34 1.93 22.25
C THR A 241 18.77 1.99 23.71
N SER A 242 19.97 2.51 24.00
CA SER A 242 20.44 2.68 25.37
C SER A 242 19.53 3.56 26.21
N THR A 243 18.92 4.59 25.60
CA THR A 243 17.94 5.45 26.28
C THR A 243 16.63 4.72 26.47
N SER A 244 16.16 3.97 25.46
CA SER A 244 14.97 3.13 25.59
C SER A 244 15.10 2.14 26.76
N ASN A 245 16.23 1.43 26.84
CA ASN A 245 16.54 0.53 27.94
C ASN A 245 16.55 1.25 29.30
N LYS A 246 17.17 2.42 29.39
CA LYS A 246 17.15 3.20 30.63
C LYS A 246 15.76 3.58 31.08
N ILE A 247 14.89 4.00 30.15
CA ILE A 247 13.48 4.33 30.44
C ILE A 247 12.76 3.12 31.04
N VAL A 248 12.90 1.96 30.40
CA VAL A 248 12.27 0.71 30.86
C VAL A 248 12.80 0.35 32.27
N TRP A 249 14.11 0.37 32.46
CA TRP A 249 14.72 0.05 33.76
C TRP A 249 14.28 1.01 34.87
N HIS A 250 14.28 2.29 34.62
CA HIS A 250 13.84 3.28 35.62
C HIS A 250 12.35 3.15 35.99
N HIS A 251 11.54 2.64 35.06
CA HIS A 251 10.11 2.44 35.31
C HIS A 251 9.82 1.12 36.02
N THR A 252 10.52 0.04 35.67
CA THR A 252 10.14 -1.33 36.07
C THR A 252 10.96 -1.89 37.23
N VAL A 253 12.16 -1.34 37.49
CA VAL A 253 13.10 -1.90 38.50
C VAL A 253 13.16 -0.98 39.70
N ALA A 254 12.86 -1.57 40.86
CA ALA A 254 12.96 -0.93 42.18
C ALA A 254 14.19 -1.43 42.97
N PRO A 255 14.67 -0.68 43.99
CA PRO A 255 15.73 -1.17 44.88
C PRO A 255 15.36 -2.51 45.54
N GLY A 256 16.20 -3.51 45.29
CA GLY A 256 16.00 -4.88 45.80
C GLY A 256 15.46 -5.88 44.76
N ASP A 257 15.08 -5.42 43.59
CA ASP A 257 14.67 -6.31 42.49
C ASP A 257 15.86 -7.05 41.88
N VAL A 258 15.63 -8.24 41.38
CA VAL A 258 16.61 -9.05 40.67
C VAL A 258 16.32 -8.96 39.16
N VAL A 259 17.29 -8.50 38.40
CA VAL A 259 17.21 -8.39 36.93
C VAL A 259 18.11 -9.44 36.31
N VAL A 260 17.53 -10.25 35.42
CA VAL A 260 18.28 -11.25 34.65
C VAL A 260 18.63 -10.61 33.30
N VAL A 261 19.90 -10.59 32.97
CA VAL A 261 20.42 -10.09 31.69
C VAL A 261 21.27 -11.17 31.02
N ASP A 262 21.28 -11.18 29.69
CA ASP A 262 22.13 -12.04 28.86
C ASP A 262 23.46 -11.36 28.49
#